data_7f6564f5ad6e633a5536ecc1085f5af5
#
_entry.id   7f6564f5ad6e633a5536ecc1085f5af5
#
_cell.length_a   1.000
_cell.length_b   1.000
_cell.length_c   1.000
_cell.angle_alpha   90.00
_cell.angle_beta   90.00
_cell.angle_gamma   90.00
#
_symmetry.space_group_name_H-M   'P 1'
#
loop_
_entity.id
_entity.type
_entity.pdbx_description
1 polymer ?
#
loop_
_entity_poly.entity_id
_entity_poly.type
_entity_poly.pdbx_seq_one_letter_code
_entity_poly.pdbx_strand_id
1 'polypeptide(L)'
;MDLEIFTLRERPDLRPLVFASELQSVWSEFMRHSAAAELYFATPMFDGYLDYAFAGVADGKVVARAFSVPFAFNIAGRAELPDGGWDQVIRWAHDDRMTGRAANSLSALEISLLPEARGGGNSLALLDAMKACAKTKGFAEVFAPVRPNQKHLQPRLPMRDYVETLGPDGLPIDSWLGTHLRAGGKIIKIAPYSMTIVGSLADWSRWTGMSFDRSGELLVAGALSPVMVSREQDCAV
;
A
#
# COMPACT_ATOMS: atom_id res chain seq x y z
N MET A 1 -22.14 9.70 3.72
CA MET A 1 -22.13 9.03 2.41
C MET A 1 -21.99 7.55 2.70
N ASP A 2 -22.98 6.76 2.36
CA ASP A 2 -22.91 5.30 2.52
C ASP A 2 -22.14 4.71 1.35
N LEU A 3 -21.14 3.88 1.66
CA LEU A 3 -20.28 3.25 0.69
C LEU A 3 -20.74 1.80 0.45
N GLU A 4 -21.16 1.50 -0.76
CA GLU A 4 -21.37 0.12 -1.21
C GLU A 4 -20.01 -0.45 -1.66
N ILE A 5 -19.65 -1.62 -1.14
CA ILE A 5 -18.33 -2.23 -1.42
C ILE A 5 -18.54 -3.55 -2.16
N PHE A 6 -17.89 -3.68 -3.31
CA PHE A 6 -17.94 -4.85 -4.16
C PHE A 6 -16.54 -5.35 -4.46
N THR A 7 -16.36 -6.65 -4.59
CA THR A 7 -15.16 -7.18 -5.21
C THR A 7 -15.20 -6.96 -6.73
N LEU A 8 -14.04 -6.87 -7.38
CA LEU A 8 -13.99 -6.80 -8.84
C LEU A 8 -14.37 -8.13 -9.50
N ARG A 9 -14.47 -9.22 -8.72
CA ARG A 9 -15.06 -10.48 -9.16
C ARG A 9 -16.57 -10.39 -9.30
N GLU A 10 -17.24 -9.75 -8.33
CA GLU A 10 -18.69 -9.54 -8.35
C GLU A 10 -19.11 -8.49 -9.36
N ARG A 11 -18.32 -7.43 -9.51
CA ARG A 11 -18.59 -6.29 -10.40
C ARG A 11 -17.37 -6.01 -11.31
N PRO A 12 -17.14 -6.87 -12.33
CA PRO A 12 -16.03 -6.68 -13.26
C PRO A 12 -16.13 -5.41 -14.11
N ASP A 13 -17.35 -4.88 -14.29
CA ASP A 13 -17.63 -3.61 -14.95
C ASP A 13 -16.99 -2.40 -14.23
N LEU A 14 -16.74 -2.50 -12.92
CA LEU A 14 -16.09 -1.44 -12.14
C LEU A 14 -14.55 -1.43 -12.32
N ARG A 15 -13.96 -2.46 -12.91
CA ARG A 15 -12.51 -2.54 -13.09
C ARG A 15 -11.88 -1.32 -13.77
N PRO A 16 -12.38 -0.82 -14.91
CA PRO A 16 -11.82 0.38 -15.50
C PRO A 16 -11.91 1.61 -14.59
N LEU A 17 -12.95 1.69 -13.77
CA LEU A 17 -13.23 2.85 -12.91
C LEU A 17 -12.31 2.90 -11.69
N VAL A 18 -11.91 1.74 -11.12
CA VAL A 18 -10.93 1.71 -10.03
C VAL A 18 -9.52 2.11 -10.47
N PHE A 19 -9.23 2.07 -11.79
CA PHE A 19 -7.98 2.54 -12.39
C PHE A 19 -8.11 3.91 -13.06
N ALA A 20 -9.23 4.61 -12.87
CA ALA A 20 -9.40 5.96 -13.39
C ALA A 20 -8.37 6.94 -12.81
N SER A 21 -8.05 7.97 -13.57
CA SER A 21 -7.02 8.97 -13.25
C SER A 21 -7.21 9.64 -11.90
N GLU A 22 -8.47 9.84 -11.50
CA GLU A 22 -8.83 10.49 -10.23
C GLU A 22 -8.36 9.66 -9.02
N LEU A 23 -8.58 8.35 -9.03
CA LEU A 23 -8.11 7.46 -7.96
C LEU A 23 -6.59 7.23 -8.02
N GLN A 24 -5.98 7.32 -9.19
CA GLN A 24 -4.52 7.24 -9.31
C GLN A 24 -3.83 8.52 -8.81
N SER A 25 -4.46 9.69 -8.98
CA SER A 25 -3.89 10.98 -8.59
C SER A 25 -3.76 11.18 -7.08
N VAL A 26 -4.33 10.30 -6.23
CA VAL A 26 -4.11 10.33 -4.78
C VAL A 26 -2.69 9.98 -4.37
N TRP A 27 -1.93 9.36 -5.29
CA TRP A 27 -0.53 8.98 -5.10
C TRP A 27 0.41 9.95 -5.81
N SER A 28 1.53 10.28 -5.16
CA SER A 28 2.61 11.04 -5.81
C SER A 28 3.11 10.29 -7.04
N GLU A 29 3.48 11.03 -8.10
CA GLU A 29 3.89 10.44 -9.38
C GLU A 29 4.98 9.38 -9.20
N PHE A 30 6.06 9.69 -8.45
CA PHE A 30 7.16 8.75 -8.26
C PHE A 30 6.72 7.41 -7.63
N MET A 31 5.70 7.41 -6.78
CA MET A 31 5.20 6.18 -6.13
C MET A 31 4.51 5.22 -7.11
N ARG A 32 4.09 5.70 -8.26
CA ARG A 32 3.44 4.88 -9.29
C ARG A 32 4.44 4.07 -10.13
N HIS A 33 5.74 4.28 -9.92
CA HIS A 33 6.84 3.60 -10.62
C HIS A 33 7.52 2.50 -9.79
N SER A 34 6.75 1.81 -8.95
CA SER A 34 7.24 0.65 -8.19
C SER A 34 7.23 -0.59 -9.06
N ALA A 35 8.36 -1.29 -9.17
CA ALA A 35 8.46 -2.57 -9.88
C ALA A 35 7.53 -3.65 -9.28
N ALA A 36 7.29 -3.63 -7.98
CA ALA A 36 6.34 -4.54 -7.35
C ALA A 36 4.88 -4.18 -7.70
N ALA A 37 4.56 -2.88 -7.86
CA ALA A 37 3.26 -2.47 -8.37
C ALA A 37 3.05 -2.95 -9.81
N GLU A 38 4.03 -2.82 -10.68
CA GLU A 38 3.97 -3.33 -12.05
C GLU A 38 3.72 -4.84 -12.07
N LEU A 39 4.39 -5.60 -11.19
CA LEU A 39 4.16 -7.04 -11.06
C LEU A 39 2.73 -7.34 -10.61
N TYR A 40 2.21 -6.63 -9.61
CA TYR A 40 0.86 -6.85 -9.09
C TYR A 40 -0.22 -6.52 -10.12
N PHE A 41 -0.08 -5.38 -10.83
CA PHE A 41 -1.08 -4.89 -11.78
C PHE A 41 -0.92 -5.49 -13.19
N ALA A 42 0.12 -6.29 -13.45
CA ALA A 42 0.22 -7.05 -14.70
C ALA A 42 -1.02 -7.90 -14.92
N THR A 43 -1.65 -7.79 -16.09
CA THR A 43 -2.97 -8.36 -16.38
C THR A 43 -3.13 -9.83 -15.96
N PRO A 44 -2.22 -10.77 -16.28
CA PRO A 44 -2.38 -12.18 -15.88
C PRO A 44 -2.33 -12.38 -14.36
N MET A 45 -1.59 -11.53 -13.65
CA MET A 45 -1.48 -11.60 -12.19
C MET A 45 -2.72 -11.00 -11.52
N PHE A 46 -3.09 -9.79 -11.92
CA PHE A 46 -4.22 -9.08 -11.33
C PHE A 46 -5.54 -9.85 -11.52
N ASP A 47 -5.75 -10.51 -12.66
CA ASP A 47 -6.93 -11.34 -12.91
C ASP A 47 -7.10 -12.46 -11.88
N GLY A 48 -6.03 -12.90 -11.28
CA GLY A 48 -6.06 -13.87 -10.19
C GLY A 48 -6.44 -13.30 -8.83
N TYR A 49 -6.46 -11.97 -8.71
CA TYR A 49 -6.71 -11.29 -7.43
C TYR A 49 -8.02 -10.51 -7.38
N LEU A 50 -8.93 -10.71 -8.36
CA LEU A 50 -10.21 -9.99 -8.44
C LEU A 50 -11.11 -10.20 -7.23
N ASP A 51 -11.00 -11.34 -6.53
CA ASP A 51 -11.68 -11.58 -5.25
C ASP A 51 -11.12 -10.75 -4.09
N TYR A 52 -9.91 -10.22 -4.24
CA TYR A 52 -9.15 -9.48 -3.24
C TYR A 52 -8.97 -8.00 -3.60
N ALA A 53 -9.61 -7.57 -4.68
CA ALA A 53 -9.63 -6.20 -5.16
C ALA A 53 -11.06 -5.64 -5.05
N PHE A 54 -11.20 -4.46 -4.43
CA PHE A 54 -12.48 -3.89 -4.07
C PHE A 54 -12.70 -2.53 -4.71
N ALA A 55 -13.93 -2.27 -5.10
CA ALA A 55 -14.44 -0.96 -5.48
C ALA A 55 -15.42 -0.47 -4.42
N GLY A 56 -15.26 0.78 -3.98
CA GLY A 56 -16.21 1.48 -3.15
C GLY A 56 -17.06 2.43 -4.00
N VAL A 57 -18.36 2.23 -3.99
CA VAL A 57 -19.32 2.98 -4.80
C VAL A 57 -20.20 3.82 -3.88
N ALA A 58 -20.37 5.09 -4.20
CA ALA A 58 -21.31 5.98 -3.54
C ALA A 58 -22.03 6.82 -4.59
N ASP A 59 -23.35 6.95 -4.48
CA ASP A 59 -24.20 7.69 -5.42
C ASP A 59 -23.96 7.27 -6.90
N GLY A 60 -23.74 5.97 -7.13
CA GLY A 60 -23.49 5.39 -8.44
C GLY A 60 -22.10 5.64 -9.03
N LYS A 61 -21.16 6.24 -8.27
CA LYS A 61 -19.79 6.52 -8.70
C LYS A 61 -18.77 5.71 -7.88
N VAL A 62 -17.71 5.25 -8.53
CA VAL A 62 -16.57 4.67 -7.83
C VAL A 62 -15.76 5.80 -7.19
N VAL A 63 -15.76 5.85 -5.87
CA VAL A 63 -15.09 6.88 -5.07
C VAL A 63 -13.96 6.34 -4.21
N ALA A 64 -13.81 5.01 -4.19
CA ALA A 64 -12.76 4.34 -3.43
C ALA A 64 -12.34 3.03 -4.10
N ARG A 65 -11.11 2.62 -3.82
CA ARG A 65 -10.60 1.30 -4.17
C ARG A 65 -9.77 0.72 -3.03
N ALA A 66 -9.70 -0.60 -2.98
CA ALA A 66 -8.82 -1.28 -2.05
C ALA A 66 -8.27 -2.55 -2.68
N PHE A 67 -7.00 -2.84 -2.43
CA PHE A 67 -6.29 -3.98 -2.99
C PHE A 67 -5.63 -4.80 -1.89
N SER A 68 -5.64 -6.12 -2.06
CA SER A 68 -4.96 -7.05 -1.17
C SER A 68 -4.48 -8.28 -1.95
N VAL A 69 -3.58 -9.06 -1.34
CA VAL A 69 -3.08 -10.30 -1.92
C VAL A 69 -3.08 -11.42 -0.90
N PRO A 70 -3.50 -12.64 -1.29
CA PRO A 70 -3.30 -13.83 -0.49
C PRO A 70 -1.85 -14.31 -0.61
N PHE A 71 -1.25 -14.78 0.49
CA PHE A 71 0.10 -15.32 0.49
C PHE A 71 0.27 -16.37 1.59
N ALA A 72 1.29 -17.22 1.45
CA ALA A 72 1.65 -18.19 2.47
C ALA A 72 2.62 -17.56 3.47
N PHE A 73 2.24 -17.54 4.74
CA PHE A 73 3.01 -17.05 5.87
C PHE A 73 3.21 -18.15 6.92
N ASN A 74 4.21 -17.98 7.78
CA ASN A 74 4.60 -18.95 8.82
C ASN A 74 4.90 -20.34 8.24
N ILE A 75 5.67 -20.35 7.17
CA ILE A 75 6.19 -21.54 6.48
C ILE A 75 7.73 -21.47 6.41
N ALA A 76 8.36 -22.55 5.98
CA ALA A 76 9.81 -22.55 5.76
C ALA A 76 10.27 -21.38 4.86
N GLY A 77 11.21 -20.57 5.35
CA GLY A 77 11.71 -19.37 4.68
C GLY A 77 10.83 -18.11 4.80
N ARG A 78 9.66 -18.20 5.50
CA ARG A 78 8.74 -17.08 5.72
C ARG A 78 8.14 -17.11 7.13
N ALA A 79 8.99 -17.35 8.14
CA ALA A 79 8.57 -17.40 9.54
C ALA A 79 8.34 -16.01 10.16
N GLU A 80 8.90 -14.97 9.53
CA GLU A 80 8.81 -13.58 9.97
C GLU A 80 8.28 -12.68 8.85
N LEU A 81 7.64 -11.57 9.23
CA LEU A 81 7.25 -10.53 8.28
C LEU A 81 8.50 -9.93 7.63
N PRO A 82 8.50 -9.69 6.31
CA PRO A 82 9.69 -9.30 5.58
C PRO A 82 10.04 -7.83 5.80
N ASP A 83 11.34 -7.51 5.81
CA ASP A 83 11.83 -6.14 5.82
C ASP A 83 11.47 -5.37 4.54
N GLY A 84 11.25 -6.08 3.44
CA GLY A 84 10.75 -5.53 2.18
C GLY A 84 9.24 -5.25 2.18
N GLY A 85 8.55 -5.49 3.30
CA GLY A 85 7.14 -5.12 3.51
C GLY A 85 6.25 -5.33 2.30
N TRP A 86 5.70 -4.25 1.77
CA TRP A 86 4.75 -4.23 0.64
C TRP A 86 5.31 -4.91 -0.62
N ASP A 87 6.55 -4.60 -1.00
CA ASP A 87 7.17 -5.18 -2.19
C ASP A 87 7.35 -6.69 -2.05
N GLN A 88 7.77 -7.13 -0.88
CA GLN A 88 8.08 -8.53 -0.65
C GLN A 88 6.83 -9.40 -0.53
N VAL A 89 5.74 -8.91 0.07
CA VAL A 89 4.50 -9.69 0.13
C VAL A 89 3.88 -9.87 -1.27
N ILE A 90 4.01 -8.88 -2.15
CA ILE A 90 3.59 -9.02 -3.55
C ILE A 90 4.41 -10.11 -4.25
N ARG A 91 5.74 -10.11 -4.09
CA ARG A 91 6.61 -11.16 -4.65
C ARG A 91 6.26 -12.54 -4.09
N TRP A 92 6.02 -12.65 -2.78
CA TRP A 92 5.58 -13.91 -2.17
C TRP A 92 4.24 -14.38 -2.72
N ALA A 93 3.26 -13.49 -2.88
CA ALA A 93 1.98 -13.83 -3.46
C ALA A 93 2.10 -14.27 -4.93
N HIS A 94 3.00 -13.61 -5.70
CA HIS A 94 3.33 -14.01 -7.05
C HIS A 94 3.93 -15.43 -7.09
N ASP A 95 4.96 -15.67 -6.27
CA ASP A 95 5.65 -16.96 -6.21
C ASP A 95 4.70 -18.10 -5.78
N ASP A 96 3.83 -17.83 -4.78
CA ASP A 96 2.84 -18.78 -4.33
C ASP A 96 1.87 -19.17 -5.44
N ARG A 97 1.40 -18.16 -6.19
CA ARG A 97 0.53 -18.39 -7.33
C ARG A 97 1.22 -19.20 -8.45
N MET A 98 2.45 -18.84 -8.79
CA MET A 98 3.22 -19.52 -9.84
C MET A 98 3.58 -20.95 -9.47
N THR A 99 3.77 -21.23 -8.19
CA THR A 99 4.12 -22.58 -7.68
C THR A 99 2.91 -23.39 -7.21
N GLY A 100 1.69 -22.82 -7.26
CA GLY A 100 0.48 -23.47 -6.76
C GLY A 100 0.47 -23.63 -5.22
N ARG A 101 1.25 -22.83 -4.49
CA ARG A 101 1.30 -22.89 -3.03
C ARG A 101 0.01 -22.28 -2.45
N ALA A 102 -0.62 -23.01 -1.53
CA ALA A 102 -1.82 -22.54 -0.85
C ALA A 102 -1.51 -21.34 0.07
N ALA A 103 -2.25 -20.27 -0.11
CA ALA A 103 -2.20 -19.13 0.82
C ALA A 103 -2.94 -19.45 2.11
N ASN A 104 -2.49 -18.85 3.22
CA ASN A 104 -3.11 -18.96 4.54
C ASN A 104 -3.31 -17.61 5.22
N SER A 105 -2.87 -16.53 4.58
CA SER A 105 -2.90 -15.17 5.09
C SER A 105 -3.24 -14.18 3.97
N LEU A 106 -3.73 -13.00 4.34
CA LEU A 106 -4.00 -11.88 3.43
C LEU A 106 -3.12 -10.70 3.80
N SER A 107 -2.56 -10.02 2.80
CA SER A 107 -1.95 -8.69 2.99
C SER A 107 -2.79 -7.62 2.34
N ALA A 108 -3.25 -6.64 3.11
CA ALA A 108 -3.77 -5.39 2.56
C ALA A 108 -2.61 -4.64 1.89
N LEU A 109 -2.84 -4.10 0.69
CA LEU A 109 -1.83 -3.39 -0.09
C LEU A 109 -2.14 -1.91 -0.24
N GLU A 110 -3.41 -1.58 -0.46
CA GLU A 110 -3.85 -0.23 -0.71
C GLU A 110 -5.29 -0.03 -0.26
N ILE A 111 -5.58 1.14 0.31
CA ILE A 111 -6.91 1.72 0.42
C ILE A 111 -6.80 3.17 -0.02
N SER A 112 -7.46 3.52 -1.11
CA SER A 112 -7.48 4.87 -1.67
C SER A 112 -8.93 5.37 -1.76
N LEU A 113 -9.13 6.60 -1.32
CA LEU A 113 -10.42 7.28 -1.38
C LEU A 113 -10.26 8.65 -2.03
N LEU A 114 -11.20 9.02 -2.88
CA LEU A 114 -11.31 10.38 -3.36
C LEU A 114 -11.56 11.34 -2.18
N PRO A 115 -11.17 12.63 -2.30
CA PRO A 115 -11.30 13.59 -1.19
C PRO A 115 -12.70 13.64 -0.58
N GLU A 116 -13.75 13.61 -1.40
CA GLU A 116 -15.15 13.64 -1.00
C GLU A 116 -15.61 12.40 -0.23
N ALA A 117 -14.93 11.28 -0.41
CA ALA A 117 -15.21 10.02 0.29
C ALA A 117 -14.38 9.82 1.57
N ARG A 118 -13.50 10.77 1.89
CA ARG A 118 -12.68 10.70 3.12
C ARG A 118 -13.50 11.05 4.34
N GLY A 119 -13.13 10.48 5.47
CA GLY A 119 -13.90 10.59 6.70
C GLY A 119 -15.08 9.60 6.75
N GLY A 120 -15.99 9.77 7.70
CA GLY A 120 -17.21 8.95 7.81
C GLY A 120 -16.99 7.43 8.00
N GLY A 121 -15.76 6.98 8.27
CA GLY A 121 -15.48 5.55 8.46
C GLY A 121 -15.23 4.75 7.18
N ASN A 122 -15.26 5.35 5.99
CA ASN A 122 -15.17 4.63 4.72
C ASN A 122 -13.88 3.81 4.54
N SER A 123 -12.74 4.30 5.03
CA SER A 123 -11.49 3.51 5.02
C SER A 123 -11.55 2.30 5.95
N LEU A 124 -12.25 2.43 7.08
CA LEU A 124 -12.48 1.32 8.00
C LEU A 124 -13.42 0.28 7.37
N ALA A 125 -14.48 0.73 6.69
CA ALA A 125 -15.40 -0.16 5.99
C ALA A 125 -14.67 -1.00 4.91
N LEU A 126 -13.75 -0.41 4.15
CA LEU A 126 -12.91 -1.14 3.19
C LEU A 126 -11.96 -2.12 3.87
N LEU A 127 -11.35 -1.74 5.00
CA LEU A 127 -10.52 -2.63 5.79
C LEU A 127 -11.32 -3.81 6.35
N ASP A 128 -12.54 -3.56 6.81
CA ASP A 128 -13.44 -4.62 7.31
C ASP A 128 -13.91 -5.54 6.16
N ALA A 129 -14.12 -5.03 4.95
CA ALA A 129 -14.39 -5.85 3.78
C ALA A 129 -13.20 -6.79 3.45
N MET A 130 -11.95 -6.31 3.54
CA MET A 130 -10.76 -7.16 3.39
C MET A 130 -10.70 -8.24 4.48
N LYS A 131 -10.98 -7.89 5.75
CA LYS A 131 -11.00 -8.84 6.88
C LYS A 131 -12.11 -9.88 6.68
N ALA A 132 -13.28 -9.47 6.23
CA ALA A 132 -14.39 -10.38 5.92
C ALA A 132 -14.03 -11.34 4.78
N CYS A 133 -13.39 -10.83 3.73
CA CYS A 133 -12.88 -11.65 2.63
C CYS A 133 -11.86 -12.69 3.14
N ALA A 134 -10.88 -12.28 3.94
CA ALA A 134 -9.91 -13.18 4.54
C ALA A 134 -10.58 -14.30 5.34
N LYS A 135 -11.54 -13.93 6.18
CA LYS A 135 -12.31 -14.89 6.98
C LYS A 135 -13.08 -15.89 6.11
N THR A 136 -13.75 -15.41 5.06
CA THR A 136 -14.51 -16.27 4.12
C THR A 136 -13.60 -17.24 3.38
N LYS A 137 -12.36 -16.83 3.07
CA LYS A 137 -11.34 -17.67 2.43
C LYS A 137 -10.60 -18.59 3.43
N GLY A 138 -10.91 -18.52 4.72
CA GLY A 138 -10.30 -19.34 5.79
C GLY A 138 -8.88 -18.89 6.17
N PHE A 139 -8.51 -17.64 5.88
CA PHE A 139 -7.21 -17.12 6.29
C PHE A 139 -7.20 -16.74 7.77
N ALA A 140 -6.10 -17.10 8.44
CA ALA A 140 -5.95 -16.89 9.88
C ALA A 140 -5.69 -15.41 10.23
N GLU A 141 -4.97 -14.68 9.37
CA GLU A 141 -4.47 -13.35 9.66
C GLU A 141 -4.57 -12.40 8.45
N VAL A 142 -4.75 -11.13 8.77
CA VAL A 142 -4.64 -10.03 7.81
C VAL A 142 -3.47 -9.14 8.23
N PHE A 143 -2.50 -9.01 7.36
CA PHE A 143 -1.35 -8.12 7.51
C PHE A 143 -1.56 -6.84 6.70
N ALA A 144 -0.89 -5.77 7.10
CA ALA A 144 -0.88 -4.52 6.36
C ALA A 144 0.50 -3.86 6.47
N PRO A 145 1.27 -3.75 5.38
CA PRO A 145 2.43 -2.87 5.32
C PRO A 145 1.96 -1.42 5.22
N VAL A 146 1.66 -0.82 6.37
CA VAL A 146 1.04 0.49 6.46
C VAL A 146 2.04 1.59 6.15
N ARG A 147 1.72 2.43 5.16
CA ARG A 147 2.41 3.67 4.89
C ARG A 147 1.74 4.80 5.68
N PRO A 148 2.41 5.40 6.69
CA PRO A 148 1.81 6.47 7.48
C PRO A 148 1.48 7.70 6.62
N ASN A 149 0.33 8.33 6.89
CA ASN A 149 -0.17 9.44 6.07
C ASN A 149 0.63 10.73 6.21
N GLN A 150 1.17 11.00 7.41
CA GLN A 150 1.81 12.28 7.74
C GLN A 150 3.32 12.18 7.92
N LYS A 151 3.91 10.98 7.83
CA LYS A 151 5.35 10.76 7.99
C LYS A 151 6.20 11.60 7.04
N HIS A 152 5.69 11.85 5.84
CA HIS A 152 6.36 12.68 4.83
C HIS A 152 6.56 14.15 5.27
N LEU A 153 5.84 14.62 6.30
CA LEU A 153 6.05 15.95 6.91
C LEU A 153 7.29 15.98 7.81
N GLN A 154 7.78 14.81 8.22
CA GLN A 154 8.96 14.64 9.08
C GLN A 154 9.91 13.59 8.47
N PRO A 155 10.41 13.80 7.23
CA PRO A 155 11.16 12.76 6.51
C PRO A 155 12.46 12.36 7.20
N ARG A 156 13.08 13.24 7.97
CA ARG A 156 14.32 12.97 8.71
C ARG A 156 14.12 12.25 10.04
N LEU A 157 12.90 12.24 10.59
CA LEU A 157 12.61 11.49 11.81
C LEU A 157 12.63 9.99 11.48
N PRO A 158 13.42 9.15 12.18
CA PRO A 158 13.39 7.70 11.95
C PRO A 158 11.96 7.13 12.09
N MET A 159 11.62 6.13 11.25
CA MET A 159 10.28 5.54 11.29
C MET A 159 9.93 4.96 12.67
N ARG A 160 10.91 4.37 13.37
CA ARG A 160 10.72 3.85 14.73
C ARG A 160 10.22 4.93 15.68
N ASP A 161 10.90 6.07 15.71
CA ASP A 161 10.56 7.18 16.60
C ASP A 161 9.22 7.82 16.22
N TYR A 162 8.93 7.86 14.90
CA TYR A 162 7.67 8.38 14.40
C TYR A 162 6.47 7.54 14.85
N VAL A 163 6.54 6.21 14.77
CA VAL A 163 5.41 5.34 15.16
C VAL A 163 5.18 5.30 16.66
N GLU A 164 6.20 5.64 17.46
CA GLU A 164 6.12 5.77 18.93
C GLU A 164 5.61 7.15 19.37
N THR A 165 5.48 8.12 18.47
CA THR A 165 4.92 9.43 18.78
C THR A 165 3.40 9.32 18.95
N LEU A 166 2.94 9.47 20.20
CA LEU A 166 1.54 9.30 20.57
C LEU A 166 0.82 10.65 20.70
N GLY A 167 -0.44 10.66 20.33
CA GLY A 167 -1.37 11.74 20.60
C GLY A 167 -1.96 11.70 22.03
N PRO A 168 -2.80 12.66 22.38
CA PRO A 168 -3.44 12.73 23.71
C PRO A 168 -4.34 11.54 24.04
N ASP A 169 -4.82 10.82 23.02
CA ASP A 169 -5.66 9.62 23.14
C ASP A 169 -4.85 8.34 23.32
N GLY A 170 -3.52 8.44 23.40
CA GLY A 170 -2.61 7.27 23.51
C GLY A 170 -2.43 6.49 22.23
N LEU A 171 -2.98 6.96 21.10
CA LEU A 171 -2.78 6.38 19.77
C LEU A 171 -1.66 7.12 19.03
N PRO A 172 -1.04 6.51 17.99
CA PRO A 172 -0.09 7.20 17.15
C PRO A 172 -0.66 8.53 16.62
N ILE A 173 0.18 9.56 16.60
CA ILE A 173 -0.21 10.87 16.04
C ILE A 173 -0.64 10.77 14.57
N ASP A 174 -0.10 9.80 13.85
CA ASP A 174 -0.52 9.51 12.48
C ASP A 174 -1.93 8.91 12.47
N SER A 175 -2.85 9.60 11.81
CA SER A 175 -4.27 9.23 11.76
C SER A 175 -4.50 7.86 11.12
N TRP A 176 -3.66 7.46 10.16
CA TRP A 176 -3.81 6.18 9.47
C TRP A 176 -3.32 5.01 10.33
N LEU A 177 -2.21 5.16 11.03
CA LEU A 177 -1.78 4.20 12.06
C LEU A 177 -2.84 4.06 13.14
N GLY A 178 -3.36 5.20 13.65
CA GLY A 178 -4.45 5.20 14.63
C GLY A 178 -5.70 4.48 14.13
N THR A 179 -6.05 4.59 12.85
CA THR A 179 -7.17 3.86 12.25
C THR A 179 -6.96 2.34 12.29
N HIS A 180 -5.77 1.86 11.95
CA HIS A 180 -5.45 0.44 12.03
C HIS A 180 -5.49 -0.09 13.46
N LEU A 181 -4.98 0.66 14.43
CA LEU A 181 -5.03 0.26 15.84
C LEU A 181 -6.47 0.22 16.37
N ARG A 182 -7.31 1.20 16.03
CA ARG A 182 -8.74 1.19 16.38
C ARG A 182 -9.49 0.02 15.73
N ALA A 183 -9.06 -0.43 14.55
CA ALA A 183 -9.58 -1.63 13.90
C ALA A 183 -9.09 -2.95 14.53
N GLY A 184 -8.36 -2.88 15.66
CA GLY A 184 -7.82 -4.04 16.38
C GLY A 184 -6.46 -4.52 15.89
N GLY A 185 -5.82 -3.76 15.00
CA GLY A 185 -4.47 -4.05 14.52
C GLY A 185 -3.40 -3.84 15.60
N LYS A 186 -2.22 -4.41 15.36
CA LYS A 186 -1.03 -4.24 16.20
C LYS A 186 0.16 -3.93 15.32
N ILE A 187 0.99 -2.99 15.71
CA ILE A 187 2.29 -2.73 15.06
C ILE A 187 3.22 -3.88 15.45
N ILE A 188 3.65 -4.67 14.49
CA ILE A 188 4.51 -5.84 14.72
C ILE A 188 5.99 -5.48 14.52
N LYS A 189 6.30 -4.76 13.43
CA LYS A 189 7.67 -4.32 13.12
C LYS A 189 7.67 -3.16 12.13
N ILE A 190 8.81 -2.53 11.99
CA ILE A 190 9.09 -1.59 10.90
C ILE A 190 9.63 -2.39 9.70
N ALA A 191 9.12 -2.11 8.52
CA ALA A 191 9.60 -2.66 7.25
C ALA A 191 10.47 -1.59 6.55
N PRO A 192 11.80 -1.61 6.71
CA PRO A 192 12.67 -0.50 6.29
C PRO A 192 12.77 -0.35 4.78
N TYR A 193 12.49 -1.41 4.03
CA TYR A 193 12.60 -1.46 2.56
C TYR A 193 11.25 -1.65 1.88
N SER A 194 10.17 -1.23 2.56
CA SER A 194 8.81 -1.32 2.02
C SER A 194 8.57 -0.21 1.00
N MET A 195 8.08 -0.59 -0.19
CA MET A 195 7.78 0.29 -1.31
C MET A 195 9.00 1.11 -1.75
N THR A 196 10.07 0.41 -2.08
CA THR A 196 11.32 1.00 -2.57
C THR A 196 11.16 1.41 -4.03
N ILE A 197 11.35 2.70 -4.31
CA ILE A 197 11.28 3.26 -5.66
C ILE A 197 12.70 3.54 -6.14
N VAL A 198 13.10 2.86 -7.21
CA VAL A 198 14.42 3.03 -7.85
C VAL A 198 14.22 3.61 -9.24
N GLY A 199 15.02 4.59 -9.61
CA GLY A 199 14.98 5.17 -10.95
C GLY A 199 16.27 5.89 -11.30
N SER A 200 16.45 6.21 -12.59
CA SER A 200 17.53 7.09 -13.03
C SER A 200 17.31 8.52 -12.50
N LEU A 201 18.36 9.34 -12.49
CA LEU A 201 18.23 10.75 -12.09
C LEU A 201 17.28 11.51 -13.03
N ALA A 202 17.27 11.14 -14.31
CA ALA A 202 16.32 11.68 -15.29
C ALA A 202 14.87 11.29 -14.98
N ASP A 203 14.62 10.03 -14.55
CA ASP A 203 13.30 9.56 -14.14
C ASP A 203 12.81 10.33 -12.92
N TRP A 204 13.63 10.40 -11.88
CA TRP A 204 13.28 11.15 -10.67
C TRP A 204 13.03 12.63 -10.95
N SER A 205 13.82 13.24 -11.82
CA SER A 205 13.60 14.64 -12.24
C SER A 205 12.24 14.80 -12.94
N ARG A 206 11.87 13.85 -13.81
CA ARG A 206 10.57 13.85 -14.51
C ARG A 206 9.40 13.64 -13.55
N TRP A 207 9.53 12.71 -12.60
CA TRP A 207 8.45 12.36 -11.64
C TRP A 207 8.20 13.44 -10.59
N THR A 208 9.24 14.24 -10.26
CA THR A 208 9.17 15.19 -9.14
C THR A 208 9.24 16.64 -9.56
N GLY A 209 9.68 16.92 -10.79
CA GLY A 209 9.99 18.28 -11.26
C GLY A 209 11.24 18.89 -10.58
N MET A 210 12.02 18.10 -9.85
CA MET A 210 13.20 18.55 -9.10
C MET A 210 14.50 18.24 -9.86
N SER A 211 15.59 18.96 -9.53
CA SER A 211 16.92 18.65 -10.01
C SER A 211 17.64 17.64 -9.11
N PHE A 212 18.26 16.63 -9.72
CA PHE A 212 19.05 15.57 -9.04
C PHE A 212 20.53 15.68 -9.43
N ASP A 213 21.09 16.87 -9.30
CA ASP A 213 22.42 17.25 -9.77
C ASP A 213 23.55 17.05 -8.75
N ARG A 214 23.24 16.56 -7.55
CA ARG A 214 24.21 16.30 -6.48
C ARG A 214 23.97 14.93 -5.84
N SER A 215 25.04 14.21 -5.52
CA SER A 215 24.95 12.98 -4.74
C SER A 215 24.68 13.28 -3.26
N GLY A 216 24.00 12.39 -2.57
CA GLY A 216 23.63 12.48 -1.16
C GLY A 216 22.12 12.48 -0.94
N GLU A 217 21.70 12.92 0.23
CA GLU A 217 20.28 12.99 0.61
C GLU A 217 19.56 14.17 -0.04
N LEU A 218 18.40 13.89 -0.64
CA LEU A 218 17.49 14.89 -1.17
C LEU A 218 16.09 14.74 -0.56
N LEU A 219 15.51 15.81 -0.05
CA LEU A 219 14.13 15.81 0.43
C LEU A 219 13.17 15.95 -0.76
N VAL A 220 12.37 14.93 -0.97
CA VAL A 220 11.34 14.88 -2.01
C VAL A 220 9.96 14.95 -1.37
N ALA A 221 9.10 15.83 -1.87
CA ALA A 221 7.75 15.99 -1.37
C ALA A 221 6.98 14.67 -1.48
N GLY A 222 6.38 14.23 -0.37
CA GLY A 222 5.65 12.97 -0.30
C GLY A 222 6.51 11.75 0.04
N ALA A 223 7.84 11.78 -0.04
CA ALA A 223 8.69 10.70 0.40
C ALA A 223 8.71 10.59 1.94
N LEU A 224 8.75 9.36 2.48
CA LEU A 224 8.75 9.13 3.92
C LEU A 224 10.13 9.32 4.56
N SER A 225 11.19 9.26 3.76
CA SER A 225 12.59 9.46 4.13
C SER A 225 13.28 10.29 3.06
N PRO A 226 14.46 10.86 3.34
CA PRO A 226 15.28 11.45 2.30
C PRO A 226 15.58 10.42 1.20
N VAL A 227 15.50 10.86 -0.05
CA VAL A 227 15.88 10.06 -1.22
C VAL A 227 17.40 10.10 -1.36
N MET A 228 18.01 8.93 -1.50
CA MET A 228 19.47 8.80 -1.70
C MET A 228 19.80 8.92 -3.18
N VAL A 229 20.62 9.89 -3.52
CA VAL A 229 21.05 10.19 -4.89
C VAL A 229 22.48 9.77 -5.10
N SER A 230 22.75 9.01 -6.15
CA SER A 230 24.10 8.67 -6.61
C SER A 230 24.28 9.09 -8.07
N ARG A 231 25.06 10.14 -8.30
CA ARG A 231 25.39 10.59 -9.66
C ARG A 231 26.32 9.61 -10.39
N GLU A 232 27.19 8.94 -9.65
CA GLU A 232 28.10 7.97 -10.25
C GLU A 232 27.38 6.75 -10.83
N GLN A 233 26.27 6.37 -10.18
CA GLN A 233 25.44 5.23 -10.61
C GLN A 233 24.25 5.65 -11.47
N ASP A 234 24.06 6.95 -11.73
CA ASP A 234 22.85 7.51 -12.36
C ASP A 234 21.57 6.95 -11.72
N CYS A 235 21.49 6.98 -10.40
CA CYS A 235 20.42 6.34 -9.65
C CYS A 235 19.99 7.21 -8.45
N ALA A 236 18.67 7.18 -8.18
CA ALA A 236 18.13 7.62 -6.90
C ALA A 236 17.12 6.59 -6.35
N VAL A 237 17.04 6.50 -5.00
CA VAL A 237 16.19 5.54 -4.30
C VAL A 237 15.64 6.12 -3.01
#